data_28e00a30693c55fe7184a90a8837e14c
#
_entry.id   28e00a30693c55fe7184a90a8837e14c
#
_cell.length_a   1.000
_cell.length_b   1.000
_cell.length_c   1.000
_cell.angle_alpha   90.00
_cell.angle_beta   90.00
_cell.angle_gamma   90.00
#
_symmetry.space_group_name_H-M   'P 1'
#
loop_
_entity.id
_entity.type
_entity.pdbx_description
1 polymer ?
#
loop_
_entity_poly.entity_id
_entity_poly.type
_entity_poly.pdbx_seq_one_letter_code
_entity_poly.pdbx_strand_id
1 'polypeptide(L)'
;GRLCRSVGEVELFLGELAGSGHEGGWVLKSNFSHAARNRLVGRGEELGERERGWLLRRLERGGCVYGEPWVERLGECGLQWEVVEAEAGGGWRVEFVGAADFLTDQGGEYRGSVLRGGCDRRGRWWESSGAVGVSRRVVERAAGLGFRGPLGIDCMRIRFGGRECVRPVHDVNGRQTMGRLALRLGGQLRGGEWGAWLHFPAESGAMRLISHVQEGHAGLRVVSTSAEVLNARAARLRSWLVIAEDSGKLRSVLSELGFDWRE
;
A
#
# COMPACT_ATOMS: atom_id res chain seq x y z
N GLY A 1 10.73 8.39 -11.14
CA GLY A 1 10.13 7.56 -12.19
C GLY A 1 9.93 8.32 -13.49
N ARG A 2 9.74 7.59 -14.55
CA ARG A 2 9.61 8.14 -15.91
C ARG A 2 8.46 7.48 -16.65
N LEU A 3 7.66 8.27 -17.36
CA LEU A 3 6.67 7.77 -18.31
C LEU A 3 7.39 7.50 -19.63
N CYS A 4 7.32 6.26 -20.13
CA CYS A 4 7.97 5.80 -21.35
C CYS A 4 6.91 5.36 -22.38
N ARG A 5 7.04 5.85 -23.62
CA ARG A 5 6.13 5.57 -24.75
C ARG A 5 6.77 4.70 -25.83
N SER A 6 8.05 4.40 -25.69
CA SER A 6 8.80 3.55 -26.61
C SER A 6 9.80 2.67 -25.90
N VAL A 7 10.29 1.63 -26.57
CA VAL A 7 11.37 0.77 -26.04
C VAL A 7 12.62 1.60 -25.79
N GLY A 8 13.00 2.50 -26.70
CA GLY A 8 14.18 3.35 -26.54
C GLY A 8 14.08 4.29 -25.34
N GLU A 9 12.88 4.80 -25.00
CA GLU A 9 12.70 5.59 -23.78
C GLU A 9 12.85 4.76 -22.51
N VAL A 10 12.48 3.47 -22.53
CA VAL A 10 12.73 2.56 -21.42
C VAL A 10 14.22 2.27 -21.29
N GLU A 11 14.92 1.97 -22.38
CA GLU A 11 16.37 1.73 -22.39
C GLU A 11 17.14 2.95 -21.86
N LEU A 12 16.74 4.14 -22.28
CA LEU A 12 17.31 5.39 -21.75
C LEU A 12 17.07 5.52 -20.25
N PHE A 13 15.87 5.22 -19.77
CA PHE A 13 15.56 5.23 -18.34
C PHE A 13 16.41 4.23 -17.55
N LEU A 14 16.63 3.02 -18.08
CA LEU A 14 17.45 2.00 -17.44
C LEU A 14 18.93 2.43 -17.37
N GLY A 15 19.49 2.98 -18.43
CA GLY A 15 20.84 3.52 -18.44
C GLY A 15 21.05 4.68 -17.46
N GLU A 16 20.09 5.63 -17.39
CA GLU A 16 20.12 6.72 -16.41
C GLU A 16 20.05 6.18 -14.97
N LEU A 17 19.21 5.15 -14.73
CA LEU A 17 19.08 4.55 -13.41
C LEU A 17 20.36 3.86 -12.97
N ALA A 18 20.99 3.09 -13.85
CA ALA A 18 22.29 2.46 -13.59
C ALA A 18 23.39 3.50 -13.35
N GLY A 19 23.46 4.54 -14.17
CA GLY A 19 24.40 5.65 -14.02
C GLY A 19 24.21 6.43 -12.71
N SER A 20 23.04 6.34 -12.06
CA SER A 20 22.80 6.95 -10.75
C SER A 20 23.38 6.17 -9.56
N GLY A 21 24.00 5.02 -9.80
CA GLY A 21 24.52 4.13 -8.76
C GLY A 21 23.44 3.34 -8.01
N HIS A 22 22.24 3.22 -8.59
CA HIS A 22 21.16 2.41 -8.00
C HIS A 22 21.34 0.92 -8.33
N GLU A 23 21.59 0.10 -7.31
CA GLU A 23 21.82 -1.35 -7.45
C GLU A 23 20.56 -2.21 -7.30
N GLY A 24 19.43 -1.61 -6.89
CA GLY A 24 18.22 -2.31 -6.47
C GLY A 24 17.36 -2.90 -7.61
N GLY A 25 17.64 -2.55 -8.86
CA GLY A 25 16.84 -2.93 -10.01
C GLY A 25 15.75 -1.91 -10.36
N TRP A 26 14.78 -2.34 -11.18
CA TRP A 26 13.73 -1.48 -11.72
C TRP A 26 12.37 -2.19 -11.79
N VAL A 27 11.33 -1.41 -11.91
CA VAL A 27 9.98 -1.90 -12.21
C VAL A 27 9.36 -1.08 -13.33
N LEU A 28 8.77 -1.76 -14.31
CA LEU A 28 7.90 -1.17 -15.33
C LEU A 28 6.45 -1.51 -14.98
N LYS A 29 5.62 -0.49 -14.87
CA LYS A 29 4.19 -0.62 -14.60
C LYS A 29 3.40 -0.25 -15.85
N SER A 30 2.39 -1.06 -16.22
CA SER A 30 1.47 -0.64 -17.27
C SER A 30 0.54 0.45 -16.75
N ASN A 31 0.10 1.32 -17.64
CA ASN A 31 -0.96 2.28 -17.32
C ASN A 31 -2.24 1.51 -16.93
N PHE A 32 -2.97 1.97 -15.90
CA PHE A 32 -4.19 1.33 -15.39
C PHE A 32 -4.01 -0.12 -14.91
N SER A 33 -3.00 -0.37 -14.08
CA SER A 33 -2.82 -1.67 -13.42
C SER A 33 -3.58 -1.77 -12.10
N HIS A 34 -3.99 -3.00 -11.72
CA HIS A 34 -4.62 -3.28 -10.44
C HIS A 34 -3.74 -4.18 -9.58
N ALA A 35 -3.62 -3.85 -8.28
CA ALA A 35 -3.10 -4.73 -7.23
C ALA A 35 -1.80 -5.46 -7.62
N ALA A 36 -0.75 -4.72 -7.93
CA ALA A 36 0.58 -5.25 -8.31
C ALA A 36 0.60 -6.15 -9.57
N ARG A 37 -0.53 -6.31 -10.26
CA ARG A 37 -0.61 -7.05 -11.53
C ARG A 37 -0.14 -6.15 -12.68
N ASN A 38 0.26 -6.78 -13.78
CA ASN A 38 0.71 -6.06 -14.98
C ASN A 38 1.94 -5.15 -14.74
N ARG A 39 2.87 -5.63 -13.92
CA ARG A 39 4.19 -5.04 -13.77
C ARG A 39 5.27 -6.03 -14.16
N LEU A 40 6.43 -5.51 -14.52
CA LEU A 40 7.63 -6.25 -14.80
C LEU A 40 8.73 -5.73 -13.89
N VAL A 41 9.39 -6.59 -13.14
CA VAL A 41 10.52 -6.25 -12.28
C VAL A 41 11.77 -6.88 -12.89
N GLY A 42 12.85 -6.11 -12.97
CA GLY A 42 14.11 -6.57 -13.52
C GLY A 42 15.31 -5.91 -12.85
N ARG A 43 16.49 -6.29 -13.31
CA ARG A 43 17.78 -5.76 -12.86
C ARG A 43 18.68 -5.52 -14.06
N GLY A 44 19.68 -4.65 -13.89
CA GLY A 44 20.63 -4.29 -14.94
C GLY A 44 20.06 -3.26 -15.93
N GLU A 45 20.82 -2.98 -16.96
CA GLU A 45 20.55 -1.92 -17.94
C GLU A 45 19.83 -2.44 -19.18
N GLU A 46 19.87 -3.75 -19.44
CA GLU A 46 19.36 -4.36 -20.65
C GLU A 46 18.04 -5.11 -20.41
N LEU A 47 17.16 -5.05 -21.39
CA LEU A 47 15.94 -5.85 -21.43
C LEU A 47 16.22 -7.16 -22.17
N GLY A 48 16.00 -8.29 -21.50
CA GLY A 48 15.97 -9.60 -22.15
C GLY A 48 14.80 -9.74 -23.12
N GLU A 49 14.82 -10.79 -23.95
CA GLU A 49 13.77 -11.03 -24.95
C GLU A 49 12.36 -11.12 -24.35
N ARG A 50 12.22 -11.80 -23.21
CA ARG A 50 10.95 -11.94 -22.50
C ARG A 50 10.41 -10.58 -22.02
N GLU A 51 11.28 -9.75 -21.47
CA GLU A 51 10.97 -8.42 -20.95
C GLU A 51 10.60 -7.47 -22.09
N ARG A 52 11.37 -7.50 -23.15
CA ARG A 52 11.10 -6.74 -24.38
C ARG A 52 9.75 -7.15 -24.99
N GLY A 53 9.45 -8.44 -25.06
CA GLY A 53 8.15 -8.94 -25.54
C GLY A 53 6.98 -8.50 -24.64
N TRP A 54 7.15 -8.47 -23.31
CA TRP A 54 6.15 -7.93 -22.41
C TRP A 54 5.95 -6.43 -22.65
N LEU A 55 7.03 -5.67 -22.75
CA LEU A 55 7.03 -4.22 -22.96
C LEU A 55 6.28 -3.85 -24.25
N LEU A 56 6.62 -4.48 -25.37
CA LEU A 56 5.97 -4.23 -26.68
C LEU A 56 4.45 -4.42 -26.59
N ARG A 57 4.00 -5.54 -26.02
CA ARG A 57 2.56 -5.78 -25.84
C ARG A 57 1.87 -4.74 -24.96
N ARG A 58 2.60 -4.11 -24.01
CA ARG A 58 2.02 -3.05 -23.15
C ARG A 58 1.97 -1.71 -23.86
N LEU A 59 2.99 -1.37 -24.61
CA LEU A 59 3.02 -0.16 -25.42
C LEU A 59 1.91 -0.17 -26.49
N GLU A 60 1.73 -1.31 -27.17
CA GLU A 60 0.64 -1.48 -28.16
C GLU A 60 -0.75 -1.28 -27.56
N ARG A 61 -1.00 -1.82 -26.36
CA ARG A 61 -2.32 -1.77 -25.70
C ARG A 61 -2.60 -0.49 -24.95
N GLY A 62 -1.60 0.07 -24.28
CA GLY A 62 -1.75 1.17 -23.34
C GLY A 62 -1.01 2.45 -23.74
N GLY A 63 -0.24 2.44 -24.82
CA GLY A 63 0.51 3.59 -25.32
C GLY A 63 1.70 4.01 -24.47
N CYS A 64 1.80 3.54 -23.22
CA CYS A 64 2.91 3.87 -22.32
C CYS A 64 3.07 2.87 -21.18
N VAL A 65 4.25 2.89 -20.58
CA VAL A 65 4.58 2.26 -19.31
C VAL A 65 5.25 3.29 -18.37
N TYR A 66 5.18 3.05 -17.09
CA TYR A 66 5.83 3.89 -16.08
C TYR A 66 7.01 3.12 -15.46
N GLY A 67 8.23 3.62 -15.66
CA GLY A 67 9.46 3.08 -15.10
C GLY A 67 9.81 3.72 -13.77
N GLU A 68 10.14 2.90 -12.77
CA GLU A 68 10.59 3.33 -11.45
C GLU A 68 11.76 2.50 -10.97
N PRO A 69 12.66 3.05 -10.12
CA PRO A 69 13.63 2.23 -9.40
C PRO A 69 12.89 1.25 -8.47
N TRP A 70 13.33 -0.01 -8.45
CA TRP A 70 12.90 -0.97 -7.45
C TRP A 70 13.69 -0.72 -6.18
N VAL A 71 13.03 -0.26 -5.13
CA VAL A 71 13.66 0.22 -3.90
C VAL A 71 13.40 -0.71 -2.72
N GLU A 72 14.28 -0.70 -1.74
CA GLU A 72 14.05 -1.32 -0.44
C GLU A 72 12.93 -0.55 0.28
N ARG A 73 11.86 -1.25 0.62
CA ARG A 73 10.70 -0.69 1.35
C ARG A 73 10.94 -0.86 2.84
N LEU A 74 10.87 0.25 3.57
CA LEU A 74 11.01 0.29 5.02
C LEU A 74 9.67 0.45 5.74
N GLY A 75 8.64 0.90 5.02
CA GLY A 75 7.28 1.04 5.49
C GLY A 75 6.37 1.61 4.42
N GLU A 76 5.11 1.25 4.46
CA GLU A 76 4.08 1.71 3.52
C GLU A 76 2.84 2.13 4.29
N CYS A 77 2.17 3.18 3.84
CA CYS A 77 0.87 3.56 4.38
C CYS A 77 -0.04 4.12 3.29
N GLY A 78 -1.34 4.00 3.50
CA GLY A 78 -2.36 4.64 2.67
C GLY A 78 -2.95 5.85 3.39
N LEU A 79 -2.68 7.05 2.87
CA LEU A 79 -3.28 8.30 3.32
C LEU A 79 -4.68 8.43 2.71
N GLN A 80 -5.71 8.49 3.55
CA GLN A 80 -7.10 8.47 3.12
C GLN A 80 -7.70 9.86 3.14
N TRP A 81 -8.31 10.23 2.04
CA TRP A 81 -8.90 11.56 1.80
C TRP A 81 -10.35 11.44 1.36
N GLU A 82 -11.12 12.51 1.57
CA GLU A 82 -12.45 12.70 1.00
C GLU A 82 -12.49 14.05 0.30
N VAL A 83 -13.02 14.06 -0.92
CA VAL A 83 -13.32 15.28 -1.65
C VAL A 83 -14.83 15.46 -1.66
N VAL A 84 -15.31 16.46 -0.94
CA VAL A 84 -16.73 16.76 -0.78
C VAL A 84 -17.09 18.09 -1.39
N GLU A 85 -18.35 18.26 -1.76
CA GLU A 85 -18.87 19.57 -2.18
C GLU A 85 -18.94 20.52 -0.98
N ALA A 86 -18.63 21.78 -1.20
CA ALA A 86 -18.78 22.80 -0.17
C ALA A 86 -20.26 23.22 -0.03
N GLU A 87 -20.73 23.34 1.21
CA GLU A 87 -22.16 23.58 1.52
C GLU A 87 -22.70 24.93 1.03
N ALA A 88 -21.85 25.91 0.76
CA ALA A 88 -22.25 27.24 0.30
C ALA A 88 -21.47 27.68 -0.93
N GLY A 89 -22.14 27.85 -2.07
CA GLY A 89 -21.61 28.63 -3.19
C GLY A 89 -20.76 27.89 -4.24
N GLY A 90 -20.90 26.58 -4.38
CA GLY A 90 -20.32 25.86 -5.52
C GLY A 90 -18.79 25.76 -5.48
N GLY A 91 -18.27 24.93 -4.64
CA GLY A 91 -16.85 24.64 -4.50
C GLY A 91 -16.62 23.22 -4.00
N TRP A 92 -15.42 22.95 -3.54
CA TRP A 92 -15.04 21.67 -2.94
C TRP A 92 -14.13 21.92 -1.73
N ARG A 93 -14.09 20.93 -0.85
CA ARG A 93 -13.11 20.86 0.24
C ARG A 93 -12.49 19.46 0.28
N VAL A 94 -11.27 19.37 0.75
CA VAL A 94 -10.57 18.11 0.96
C VAL A 94 -10.44 17.85 2.45
N GLU A 95 -10.81 16.64 2.87
CA GLU A 95 -10.76 16.20 4.25
C GLU A 95 -9.78 15.06 4.39
N PHE A 96 -8.85 15.18 5.34
CA PHE A 96 -7.96 14.08 5.70
C PHE A 96 -8.67 13.17 6.70
N VAL A 97 -8.96 11.95 6.29
CA VAL A 97 -9.69 10.96 7.09
C VAL A 97 -8.76 10.21 8.03
N GLY A 98 -7.53 9.93 7.58
CA GLY A 98 -6.54 9.23 8.38
C GLY A 98 -5.53 8.48 7.50
N ALA A 99 -4.67 7.72 8.15
CA ALA A 99 -3.71 6.84 7.48
C ALA A 99 -3.73 5.45 8.12
N ALA A 100 -3.57 4.43 7.28
CA ALA A 100 -3.42 3.04 7.70
C ALA A 100 -2.07 2.52 7.20
N ASP A 101 -1.24 2.01 8.10
CA ASP A 101 0.00 1.35 7.69
C ASP A 101 -0.31 0.03 7.01
N PHE A 102 0.39 -0.26 5.93
CA PHE A 102 0.18 -1.48 5.17
C PHE A 102 1.14 -2.58 5.61
N LEU A 103 0.62 -3.79 5.55
CA LEU A 103 1.39 -5.03 5.56
C LEU A 103 1.38 -5.57 4.15
N THR A 104 2.55 -5.68 3.55
CA THR A 104 2.74 -6.21 2.20
C THR A 104 3.67 -7.41 2.25
N ASP A 105 3.47 -8.35 1.34
CA ASP A 105 4.42 -9.44 1.17
C ASP A 105 5.68 -8.97 0.41
N GLN A 106 6.65 -9.88 0.25
CA GLN A 106 7.89 -9.61 -0.48
C GLN A 106 7.64 -9.15 -1.92
N GLY A 107 6.55 -9.58 -2.53
CA GLY A 107 6.10 -9.13 -3.84
C GLY A 107 5.45 -7.74 -3.84
N GLY A 108 5.13 -7.17 -2.66
CA GLY A 108 4.40 -5.91 -2.52
C GLY A 108 2.90 -6.06 -2.74
N GLU A 109 2.37 -7.28 -2.60
CA GLU A 109 0.93 -7.49 -2.56
C GLU A 109 0.41 -7.14 -1.17
N TYR A 110 -0.68 -6.38 -1.10
CA TYR A 110 -1.32 -6.00 0.15
C TYR A 110 -1.85 -7.24 0.89
N ARG A 111 -1.45 -7.38 2.14
CA ARG A 111 -1.82 -8.48 3.05
C ARG A 111 -2.56 -8.02 4.28
N GLY A 112 -2.58 -6.72 4.54
CA GLY A 112 -3.28 -6.19 5.70
C GLY A 112 -2.95 -4.75 6.01
N SER A 113 -3.52 -4.28 7.13
CA SER A 113 -3.23 -2.96 7.68
C SER A 113 -3.06 -3.03 9.18
N VAL A 114 -2.11 -2.25 9.71
CA VAL A 114 -1.97 -2.03 11.15
C VAL A 114 -2.78 -0.81 11.56
N LEU A 115 -3.45 -0.93 12.68
CA LEU A 115 -4.41 0.01 13.22
C LEU A 115 -4.07 0.31 14.68
N ARG A 116 -4.44 1.50 15.13
CA ARG A 116 -4.32 1.91 16.53
C ARG A 116 -5.65 2.45 17.03
N GLY A 117 -6.06 2.05 18.21
CA GLY A 117 -7.22 2.60 18.91
C GLY A 117 -6.95 4.03 19.39
N GLY A 118 -7.94 4.91 19.22
CA GLY A 118 -7.81 6.33 19.51
C GLY A 118 -7.25 7.16 18.33
N CYS A 119 -7.34 8.47 18.46
CA CYS A 119 -6.96 9.41 17.38
C CYS A 119 -5.50 9.88 17.45
N ASP A 120 -4.64 9.19 18.22
CA ASP A 120 -3.25 9.64 18.38
C ASP A 120 -2.43 9.33 17.10
N ARG A 121 -2.02 10.40 16.42
CA ARG A 121 -1.21 10.36 15.20
C ARG A 121 0.27 10.63 15.50
N ARG A 122 0.61 11.07 16.70
CA ARG A 122 1.96 11.51 17.08
C ARG A 122 2.99 10.39 16.91
N GLY A 123 4.14 10.75 16.38
CA GLY A 123 5.26 9.84 16.19
C GLY A 123 5.20 8.98 14.92
N ARG A 124 4.17 9.13 14.10
CA ARG A 124 4.10 8.36 12.83
C ARG A 124 5.01 8.96 11.77
N TRP A 125 5.81 8.12 11.11
CA TRP A 125 6.80 8.54 10.12
C TRP A 125 6.18 9.33 8.95
N TRP A 126 4.96 9.01 8.54
CA TRP A 126 4.26 9.70 7.46
C TRP A 126 3.78 11.12 7.84
N GLU A 127 3.60 11.40 9.12
CA GLU A 127 3.23 12.72 9.61
C GLU A 127 4.45 13.64 9.66
N SER A 128 5.53 13.19 10.30
CA SER A 128 6.78 13.96 10.45
C SER A 128 7.49 14.22 9.12
N SER A 129 7.27 13.37 8.11
CA SER A 129 7.90 13.49 6.78
C SER A 129 7.30 14.54 5.86
N GLY A 130 6.19 15.18 6.24
CA GLY A 130 5.47 16.10 5.37
C GLY A 130 4.64 15.41 4.27
N ALA A 131 4.53 14.07 4.27
CA ALA A 131 3.81 13.31 3.25
C ALA A 131 2.33 13.71 3.16
N VAL A 132 1.69 14.01 4.29
CA VAL A 132 0.29 14.47 4.34
C VAL A 132 0.12 15.78 3.57
N GLY A 133 1.06 16.74 3.72
CA GLY A 133 1.01 18.02 2.99
C GLY A 133 1.20 17.86 1.49
N VAL A 134 2.09 16.95 1.07
CA VAL A 134 2.29 16.65 -0.36
C VAL A 134 1.07 15.96 -0.94
N SER A 135 0.53 14.95 -0.27
CA SER A 135 -0.67 14.22 -0.72
C SER A 135 -1.88 15.15 -0.82
N ARG A 136 -2.03 16.09 0.12
CA ARG A 136 -3.09 17.09 0.08
C ARG A 136 -3.11 17.88 -1.24
N ARG A 137 -1.94 18.35 -1.70
CA ARG A 137 -1.84 19.09 -2.99
C ARG A 137 -2.27 18.23 -4.18
N VAL A 138 -1.98 16.92 -4.16
CA VAL A 138 -2.44 15.98 -5.20
C VAL A 138 -3.95 15.84 -5.18
N VAL A 139 -4.56 15.71 -4.00
CA VAL A 139 -6.01 15.60 -3.83
C VAL A 139 -6.70 16.90 -4.25
N GLU A 140 -6.17 18.07 -3.87
CA GLU A 140 -6.66 19.38 -4.30
C GLU A 140 -6.61 19.55 -5.82
N ARG A 141 -5.53 19.05 -6.46
CA ARG A 141 -5.45 19.06 -7.93
C ARG A 141 -6.51 18.16 -8.55
N ALA A 142 -6.74 16.96 -8.01
CA ALA A 142 -7.79 16.06 -8.48
C ALA A 142 -9.19 16.70 -8.31
N ALA A 143 -9.44 17.32 -7.18
CA ALA A 143 -10.69 18.05 -6.92
C ALA A 143 -10.93 19.18 -7.92
N GLY A 144 -9.87 19.95 -8.24
CA GLY A 144 -9.91 21.02 -9.26
C GLY A 144 -10.15 20.50 -10.68
N LEU A 145 -9.84 19.22 -10.95
CA LEU A 145 -10.16 18.51 -12.21
C LEU A 145 -11.56 17.87 -12.20
N GLY A 146 -12.35 18.08 -11.16
CA GLY A 146 -13.72 17.59 -11.04
C GLY A 146 -13.89 16.28 -10.26
N PHE A 147 -12.81 15.72 -9.70
CA PHE A 147 -12.94 14.51 -8.86
C PHE A 147 -13.75 14.81 -7.59
N ARG A 148 -14.65 13.90 -7.21
CA ARG A 148 -15.42 13.91 -5.96
C ARG A 148 -15.43 12.52 -5.35
N GLY A 149 -15.46 12.46 -4.01
CA GLY A 149 -15.54 11.22 -3.27
C GLY A 149 -14.20 10.76 -2.64
N PRO A 150 -14.10 9.48 -2.27
CA PRO A 150 -12.94 8.93 -1.55
C PRO A 150 -11.73 8.80 -2.46
N LEU A 151 -10.57 9.21 -1.93
CA LEU A 151 -9.29 9.11 -2.62
C LEU A 151 -8.21 8.63 -1.65
N GLY A 152 -7.48 7.57 -2.03
CA GLY A 152 -6.33 7.05 -1.30
C GLY A 152 -5.02 7.43 -1.99
N ILE A 153 -4.03 7.87 -1.22
CA ILE A 153 -2.66 8.11 -1.67
C ILE A 153 -1.74 7.13 -0.95
N ASP A 154 -1.10 6.24 -1.70
CA ASP A 154 -0.12 5.34 -1.13
C ASP A 154 1.22 6.08 -0.98
N CYS A 155 1.82 5.95 0.19
CA CYS A 155 3.06 6.60 0.60
C CYS A 155 4.04 5.53 1.10
N MET A 156 5.33 5.70 0.83
CA MET A 156 6.37 4.75 1.18
C MET A 156 7.54 5.42 1.90
N ARG A 157 8.05 4.78 2.95
CA ARG A 157 9.39 4.99 3.49
C ARG A 157 10.32 3.98 2.82
N ILE A 158 11.39 4.46 2.22
CA ILE A 158 12.28 3.67 1.37
C ILE A 158 13.74 3.91 1.72
N ARG A 159 14.61 2.95 1.32
CA ARG A 159 16.05 3.20 1.24
C ARG A 159 16.44 3.37 -0.22
N PHE A 160 17.07 4.49 -0.54
CA PHE A 160 17.58 4.80 -1.86
C PHE A 160 18.95 5.46 -1.76
N GLY A 161 19.94 4.93 -2.49
CA GLY A 161 21.32 5.41 -2.40
C GLY A 161 21.91 5.36 -0.98
N GLY A 162 21.59 4.31 -0.20
CA GLY A 162 22.02 4.15 1.19
C GLY A 162 21.33 5.06 2.22
N ARG A 163 20.41 5.93 1.80
CA ARG A 163 19.69 6.89 2.66
C ARG A 163 18.22 6.53 2.80
N GLU A 164 17.69 6.74 3.99
CA GLU A 164 16.24 6.67 4.19
C GLU A 164 15.59 7.95 3.69
N CYS A 165 14.53 7.79 2.92
CA CYS A 165 13.71 8.88 2.43
C CYS A 165 12.25 8.47 2.31
N VAL A 166 11.38 9.44 2.06
CA VAL A 166 9.95 9.20 1.90
C VAL A 166 9.54 9.52 0.46
N ARG A 167 8.84 8.59 -0.16
CA ARG A 167 8.08 8.80 -1.39
C ARG A 167 6.65 9.14 -0.98
N PRO A 168 6.28 10.42 -0.93
CA PRO A 168 4.99 10.86 -0.37
C PRO A 168 3.78 10.52 -1.26
N VAL A 169 4.03 10.23 -2.54
CA VAL A 169 3.03 9.78 -3.51
C VAL A 169 3.64 8.63 -4.30
N HIS A 170 3.18 7.43 -4.04
CA HIS A 170 3.58 6.23 -4.77
C HIS A 170 2.50 5.79 -5.75
N ASP A 171 1.23 5.82 -5.30
CA ASP A 171 0.06 5.52 -6.13
C ASP A 171 -1.12 6.40 -5.71
N VAL A 172 -2.02 6.66 -6.67
CA VAL A 172 -3.23 7.47 -6.49
C VAL A 172 -4.45 6.62 -6.80
N ASN A 173 -5.27 6.39 -5.80
CA ASN A 173 -6.42 5.51 -5.86
C ASN A 173 -7.73 6.32 -5.75
N GLY A 174 -8.33 6.70 -6.87
CA GLY A 174 -9.60 7.46 -6.96
C GLY A 174 -10.82 6.59 -6.60
N ARG A 175 -10.81 5.95 -5.46
CA ARG A 175 -11.84 5.02 -4.98
C ARG A 175 -11.72 4.78 -3.47
N GLN A 176 -12.70 4.11 -2.89
CA GLN A 176 -12.49 3.51 -1.56
C GLN A 176 -11.39 2.45 -1.63
N THR A 177 -10.47 2.51 -0.67
CA THR A 177 -9.35 1.57 -0.55
C THR A 177 -9.52 0.66 0.66
N MET A 178 -8.71 -0.40 0.74
CA MET A 178 -8.65 -1.26 1.92
C MET A 178 -8.21 -0.48 3.16
N GLY A 179 -7.31 0.50 3.02
CA GLY A 179 -6.92 1.39 4.11
C GLY A 179 -8.09 2.19 4.71
N ARG A 180 -9.07 2.59 3.89
CA ARG A 180 -10.29 3.27 4.38
C ARG A 180 -11.16 2.35 5.22
N LEU A 181 -11.31 1.10 4.81
CA LEU A 181 -12.04 0.09 5.59
C LEU A 181 -11.29 -0.24 6.88
N ALA A 182 -9.97 -0.38 6.80
CA ALA A 182 -9.13 -0.61 7.96
C ALA A 182 -9.29 0.50 9.02
N LEU A 183 -9.30 1.78 8.62
CA LEU A 183 -9.54 2.89 9.55
C LEU A 183 -10.89 2.80 10.27
N ARG A 184 -11.94 2.34 9.60
CA ARG A 184 -13.24 2.11 10.23
C ARG A 184 -13.20 0.98 11.26
N LEU A 185 -12.48 -0.10 10.97
CA LEU A 185 -12.24 -1.17 11.94
C LEU A 185 -11.40 -0.68 13.13
N GLY A 186 -10.38 0.16 12.88
CA GLY A 186 -9.58 0.80 13.91
C GLY A 186 -10.41 1.63 14.89
N GLY A 187 -11.49 2.25 14.44
CA GLY A 187 -12.44 2.96 15.29
C GLY A 187 -13.18 2.08 16.31
N GLN A 188 -13.14 0.75 16.17
CA GLN A 188 -13.70 -0.21 17.14
C GLN A 188 -12.68 -0.64 18.20
N LEU A 189 -11.42 -0.27 18.05
CA LEU A 189 -10.37 -0.55 19.05
C LEU A 189 -10.49 0.43 20.22
N ARG A 190 -10.23 -0.07 21.43
CA ARG A 190 -10.15 0.78 22.63
C ARG A 190 -8.91 1.67 22.57
N GLY A 191 -8.92 2.78 23.32
CA GLY A 191 -7.74 3.63 23.41
C GLY A 191 -6.54 2.84 23.96
N GLY A 192 -5.41 2.90 23.25
CA GLY A 192 -4.20 2.15 23.59
C GLY A 192 -4.07 0.78 22.92
N GLU A 193 -5.16 0.15 22.49
CA GLU A 193 -5.09 -1.10 21.74
C GLU A 193 -4.49 -0.91 20.34
N TRP A 194 -3.82 -1.96 19.88
CA TRP A 194 -3.31 -2.07 18.52
C TRP A 194 -3.96 -3.23 17.82
N GLY A 195 -4.20 -3.10 16.52
CA GLY A 195 -4.80 -4.15 15.72
C GLY A 195 -4.09 -4.35 14.39
N ALA A 196 -4.21 -5.54 13.85
CA ALA A 196 -3.83 -5.85 12.47
C ALA A 196 -5.02 -6.50 11.76
N TRP A 197 -5.48 -5.89 10.68
CA TRP A 197 -6.48 -6.48 9.81
C TRP A 197 -5.78 -7.22 8.68
N LEU A 198 -5.80 -8.54 8.74
CA LEU A 198 -4.99 -9.44 7.93
C LEU A 198 -5.84 -10.17 6.88
N HIS A 199 -5.24 -10.42 5.71
CA HIS A 199 -5.88 -11.09 4.58
C HIS A 199 -5.02 -12.26 4.10
N PHE A 200 -5.58 -13.45 4.08
CA PHE A 200 -4.92 -14.66 3.62
C PHE A 200 -5.75 -15.40 2.58
N PRO A 201 -5.12 -16.09 1.61
CA PRO A 201 -5.81 -17.07 0.80
C PRO A 201 -6.46 -18.13 1.68
N ALA A 202 -7.68 -18.55 1.38
CA ALA A 202 -8.41 -19.53 2.20
C ALA A 202 -7.69 -20.85 2.37
N GLU A 203 -6.91 -21.23 1.35
CA GLU A 203 -6.14 -22.49 1.29
C GLU A 203 -4.75 -22.41 1.97
N SER A 204 -4.37 -21.25 2.51
CA SER A 204 -3.01 -20.99 3.02
C SER A 204 -2.69 -21.64 4.37
N GLY A 205 -3.62 -22.34 4.99
CA GLY A 205 -3.45 -22.83 6.38
C GLY A 205 -3.45 -21.72 7.44
N ALA A 206 -3.73 -20.48 7.04
CA ALA A 206 -3.71 -19.29 7.91
C ALA A 206 -4.62 -19.43 9.13
N MET A 207 -5.73 -20.16 9.03
CA MET A 207 -6.61 -20.40 10.16
C MET A 207 -5.87 -21.13 11.31
N ARG A 208 -5.08 -22.16 10.99
CA ARG A 208 -4.28 -22.89 12.01
C ARG A 208 -3.23 -21.97 12.62
N LEU A 209 -2.56 -21.18 11.80
CA LEU A 209 -1.55 -20.22 12.25
C LEU A 209 -2.14 -19.17 13.16
N ILE A 210 -3.28 -18.60 12.79
CA ILE A 210 -4.01 -17.60 13.60
C ILE A 210 -4.46 -18.20 14.94
N SER A 211 -4.99 -19.44 14.95
CA SER A 211 -5.37 -20.14 16.19
C SER A 211 -4.15 -20.38 17.08
N HIS A 212 -3.05 -20.87 16.51
CA HIS A 212 -1.82 -21.09 17.25
C HIS A 212 -1.29 -19.81 17.92
N VAL A 213 -1.25 -18.71 17.17
CA VAL A 213 -0.83 -17.39 17.70
C VAL A 213 -1.78 -16.93 18.81
N GLN A 214 -3.08 -17.11 18.65
CA GLN A 214 -4.07 -16.76 19.67
C GLN A 214 -3.87 -17.56 20.96
N GLU A 215 -3.59 -18.85 20.87
CA GLU A 215 -3.31 -19.72 22.04
C GLU A 215 -1.99 -19.35 22.72
N GLY A 216 -0.97 -18.98 21.95
CA GLY A 216 0.37 -18.62 22.46
C GLY A 216 0.47 -17.26 23.14
N HIS A 217 -0.46 -16.36 22.90
CA HIS A 217 -0.40 -14.97 23.40
C HIS A 217 -1.61 -14.61 24.29
N ALA A 218 -1.42 -14.64 25.61
CA ALA A 218 -2.45 -14.23 26.58
C ALA A 218 -2.94 -12.80 26.30
N GLY A 219 -4.27 -12.59 26.33
CA GLY A 219 -4.89 -11.29 26.07
C GLY A 219 -4.98 -10.88 24.60
N LEU A 220 -4.50 -11.69 23.67
CA LEU A 220 -4.73 -11.48 22.25
C LEU A 220 -6.19 -11.78 21.90
N ARG A 221 -6.83 -10.88 21.17
CA ARG A 221 -8.18 -11.10 20.64
C ARG A 221 -8.13 -11.24 19.13
N VAL A 222 -8.81 -12.24 18.61
CA VAL A 222 -8.90 -12.49 17.16
C VAL A 222 -10.36 -12.54 16.76
N VAL A 223 -10.72 -11.76 15.75
CA VAL A 223 -12.09 -11.67 15.22
C VAL A 223 -12.06 -11.97 13.73
N SER A 224 -12.82 -12.97 13.28
CA SER A 224 -13.03 -13.19 11.84
C SER A 224 -13.86 -12.04 11.26
N THR A 225 -13.34 -11.42 10.20
CA THR A 225 -13.99 -10.27 9.55
C THR A 225 -14.49 -10.57 8.14
N SER A 226 -14.41 -11.83 7.71
CA SER A 226 -14.97 -12.31 6.45
C SER A 226 -15.84 -13.52 6.64
N ALA A 227 -16.83 -13.69 5.77
CA ALA A 227 -17.61 -14.92 5.68
C ALA A 227 -16.74 -16.08 5.18
N GLU A 228 -17.09 -17.31 5.60
CA GLU A 228 -16.45 -18.53 5.10
C GLU A 228 -17.01 -18.94 3.75
N VAL A 229 -18.28 -18.67 3.55
CA VAL A 229 -19.03 -18.98 2.34
C VAL A 229 -19.68 -17.71 1.83
N LEU A 230 -19.52 -17.43 0.55
CA LEU A 230 -20.15 -16.32 -0.15
C LEU A 230 -20.87 -16.87 -1.38
N ASN A 231 -22.18 -16.63 -1.50
CA ASN A 231 -23.00 -17.11 -2.62
C ASN A 231 -22.86 -18.64 -2.86
N ALA A 232 -22.96 -19.44 -1.79
CA ALA A 232 -22.80 -20.89 -1.77
C ALA A 232 -21.43 -21.41 -2.25
N ARG A 233 -20.42 -20.56 -2.28
CA ARG A 233 -19.02 -20.92 -2.62
C ARG A 233 -18.09 -20.56 -1.48
N ALA A 234 -17.06 -21.36 -1.26
CA ALA A 234 -16.01 -21.04 -0.30
C ALA A 234 -15.35 -19.69 -0.67
N ALA A 235 -15.15 -18.84 0.32
CA ALA A 235 -14.45 -17.58 0.11
C ALA A 235 -12.99 -17.85 -0.29
N ARG A 236 -12.49 -17.13 -1.31
CA ARG A 236 -11.09 -17.27 -1.76
C ARG A 236 -10.09 -16.59 -0.83
N LEU A 237 -10.54 -15.53 -0.15
CA LEU A 237 -9.77 -14.78 0.85
C LEU A 237 -10.51 -14.83 2.17
N ARG A 238 -9.77 -14.99 3.23
CA ARG A 238 -10.25 -14.90 4.61
C ARG A 238 -9.56 -13.71 5.27
N SER A 239 -10.27 -13.04 6.15
CA SER A 239 -9.70 -11.92 6.88
C SER A 239 -10.00 -11.99 8.36
N TRP A 240 -9.02 -11.53 9.16
CA TRP A 240 -9.10 -11.50 10.63
C TRP A 240 -8.61 -10.15 11.14
N LEU A 241 -9.23 -9.68 12.19
CA LEU A 241 -8.74 -8.58 12.99
C LEU A 241 -8.09 -9.17 14.24
N VAL A 242 -6.77 -9.04 14.31
CA VAL A 242 -5.96 -9.42 15.48
C VAL A 242 -5.78 -8.18 16.33
N ILE A 243 -6.08 -8.25 17.63
CA ILE A 243 -6.05 -7.11 18.54
C ILE A 243 -5.15 -7.43 19.74
N ALA A 244 -4.18 -6.56 20.00
CA ALA A 244 -3.24 -6.62 21.10
C ALA A 244 -3.34 -5.37 21.98
N GLU A 245 -2.91 -5.47 23.23
CA GLU A 245 -2.93 -4.38 24.20
C GLU A 245 -1.91 -3.27 23.92
N ASP A 246 -0.81 -3.61 23.19
CA ASP A 246 0.25 -2.68 22.81
C ASP A 246 0.92 -3.04 21.48
N SER A 247 1.78 -2.14 20.99
CA SER A 247 2.49 -2.32 19.71
C SER A 247 3.57 -3.39 19.77
N GLY A 248 4.20 -3.61 20.91
CA GLY A 248 5.25 -4.62 21.09
C GLY A 248 4.68 -6.03 20.93
N LYS A 249 3.55 -6.29 21.59
CA LYS A 249 2.82 -7.56 21.46
C LYS A 249 2.31 -7.78 20.04
N LEU A 250 1.72 -6.75 19.42
CA LEU A 250 1.28 -6.87 18.03
C LEU A 250 2.45 -7.17 17.10
N ARG A 251 3.62 -6.55 17.31
CA ARG A 251 4.82 -6.80 16.50
C ARG A 251 5.31 -8.24 16.62
N SER A 252 5.34 -8.80 17.85
CA SER A 252 5.69 -10.21 18.06
C SER A 252 4.77 -11.13 17.26
N VAL A 253 3.47 -10.92 17.39
CA VAL A 253 2.45 -11.69 16.67
C VAL A 253 2.61 -11.56 15.15
N LEU A 254 2.83 -10.35 14.64
CA LEU A 254 3.03 -10.14 13.20
C LEU A 254 4.29 -10.82 12.68
N SER A 255 5.37 -10.83 13.48
CA SER A 255 6.61 -11.53 13.13
C SER A 255 6.40 -13.04 13.02
N GLU A 256 5.65 -13.66 13.95
CA GLU A 256 5.27 -15.07 13.87
C GLU A 256 4.40 -15.41 12.67
N LEU A 257 3.57 -14.43 12.25
CA LEU A 257 2.76 -14.54 11.03
C LEU A 257 3.53 -14.24 9.75
N GLY A 258 4.84 -13.94 9.83
CA GLY A 258 5.72 -13.68 8.69
C GLY A 258 5.69 -12.25 8.17
N PHE A 259 5.23 -11.28 8.98
CA PHE A 259 5.24 -9.86 8.62
C PHE A 259 6.33 -9.10 9.37
N ASP A 260 7.16 -8.34 8.65
CA ASP A 260 8.09 -7.37 9.23
C ASP A 260 7.40 -5.99 9.27
N TRP A 261 6.80 -5.67 10.43
CA TRP A 261 6.21 -4.36 10.66
C TRP A 261 7.06 -3.54 11.64
N ARG A 262 7.40 -2.32 11.22
CA ARG A 262 8.18 -1.34 12.00
C ARG A 262 7.38 -0.05 12.15
N GLU A 263 7.25 0.40 13.39
CA GLU A 263 6.57 1.64 13.75
C GLU A 263 7.28 2.89 13.24
#